data_7121a72bc2233a986781facc9072d0dc
#
_entry.id   7121a72bc2233a986781facc9072d0dc
#
_cell.length_a   1.000
_cell.length_b   1.000
_cell.length_c   1.000
_cell.angle_alpha   90.00
_cell.angle_beta   90.00
_cell.angle_gamma   90.00
#
_symmetry.space_group_name_H-M   'P 1'
#
loop_
_entity.id
_entity.type
_entity.pdbx_description
1 polymer ?
#
loop_
_entity_poly.entity_id
_entity_poly.type
_entity_poly.pdbx_seq_one_letter_code
_entity_poly.pdbx_strand_id
1 'polypeptide(L)'
;MKIIVNITHPAHVNFLKNSIYKLKNKGNDILICVLDRGRVTNIAKDVYRDYNIKVVGKHRGTPLSIIFEANILSFFKLLNICLKYKPDIGLSVGGFLLGFVLKLINKPNIQFYDDPENKKNKKLQKLTATELYYPFFHKEYKIKNFNALKEWAYLSPTYFTPNIDALLQYKINPK
;
A
#
# COMPACT_ATOMS: atom_id res chain seq x y z
N MET A 1 -9.71 8.18 -14.29
CA MET A 1 -8.96 6.92 -14.37
C MET A 1 -9.46 5.96 -13.31
N LYS A 2 -9.35 4.64 -13.55
CA LYS A 2 -9.59 3.58 -12.57
C LYS A 2 -8.27 3.18 -11.92
N ILE A 3 -8.14 3.37 -10.62
CA ILE A 3 -6.92 3.11 -9.86
C ILE A 3 -7.16 1.96 -8.89
N ILE A 4 -6.32 0.92 -8.94
CA ILE A 4 -6.34 -0.15 -7.93
C ILE A 4 -5.19 0.05 -6.95
N VAL A 5 -5.49 0.03 -5.66
CA VAL A 5 -4.51 0.21 -4.59
C VAL A 5 -4.40 -1.07 -3.78
N ASN A 6 -3.18 -1.55 -3.51
CA ASN A 6 -2.96 -2.71 -2.65
C ASN A 6 -2.26 -2.33 -1.35
N ILE A 7 -2.90 -2.66 -0.24
CA ILE A 7 -2.45 -2.37 1.13
C ILE A 7 -2.21 -3.69 1.87
N THR A 8 -0.99 -3.90 2.36
CA THR A 8 -0.56 -5.15 3.01
C THR A 8 -0.07 -4.98 4.45
N HIS A 9 0.03 -3.72 4.92
CA HIS A 9 0.50 -3.39 6.27
C HIS A 9 -0.21 -2.13 6.80
N PRO A 10 -0.44 -1.99 8.12
CA PRO A 10 -1.07 -0.80 8.70
C PRO A 10 -0.38 0.52 8.32
N ALA A 11 0.95 0.57 8.30
CA ALA A 11 1.70 1.76 7.92
C ALA A 11 1.40 2.24 6.49
N HIS A 12 1.03 1.33 5.57
CA HIS A 12 0.67 1.68 4.19
C HIS A 12 -0.64 2.45 4.11
N VAL A 13 -1.57 2.21 5.06
CA VAL A 13 -2.83 2.96 5.17
C VAL A 13 -2.52 4.43 5.37
N ASN A 14 -1.69 4.76 6.36
CA ASN A 14 -1.33 6.15 6.66
C ASN A 14 -0.50 6.78 5.53
N PHE A 15 0.49 6.06 5.01
CA PHE A 15 1.35 6.55 3.92
C PHE A 15 0.54 6.96 2.68
N LEU A 16 -0.45 6.15 2.30
CA LEU A 16 -1.24 6.40 1.08
C LEU A 16 -2.46 7.29 1.30
N LYS A 17 -2.88 7.55 2.55
CA LYS A 17 -4.12 8.24 2.89
C LYS A 17 -4.32 9.53 2.12
N ASN A 18 -3.39 10.47 2.24
CA ASN A 18 -3.52 11.79 1.64
C ASN A 18 -3.44 11.73 0.10
N SER A 19 -2.62 10.81 -0.43
CA SER A 19 -2.52 10.60 -1.88
C SER A 19 -3.82 10.03 -2.46
N ILE A 20 -4.42 9.05 -1.80
CA ILE A 20 -5.70 8.45 -2.19
C ILE A 20 -6.81 9.51 -2.17
N TYR A 21 -6.90 10.32 -1.11
CA TYR A 21 -7.89 11.41 -1.03
C TYR A 21 -7.72 12.44 -2.16
N LYS A 22 -6.50 12.87 -2.44
CA LYS A 22 -6.21 13.80 -3.54
C LYS A 22 -6.57 13.21 -4.90
N LEU A 23 -6.27 11.93 -5.13
CA LEU A 23 -6.63 11.25 -6.38
C LEU A 23 -8.15 11.11 -6.53
N LYS A 24 -8.88 10.79 -5.45
CA LYS A 24 -10.34 10.73 -5.45
C LYS A 24 -10.96 12.09 -5.78
N ASN A 25 -10.48 13.15 -5.14
CA ASN A 25 -10.96 14.53 -5.38
C ASN A 25 -10.70 15.03 -6.81
N LYS A 26 -9.71 14.42 -7.52
CA LYS A 26 -9.47 14.66 -8.95
C LYS A 26 -10.39 13.83 -9.87
N GLY A 27 -11.43 13.21 -9.34
CA GLY A 27 -12.42 12.45 -10.11
C GLY A 27 -11.98 11.04 -10.52
N ASN A 28 -10.94 10.48 -9.89
CA ASN A 28 -10.55 9.10 -10.16
C ASN A 28 -11.46 8.10 -9.41
N ASP A 29 -11.73 6.97 -10.05
CA ASP A 29 -12.36 5.81 -9.41
C ASP A 29 -11.28 4.96 -8.73
N ILE A 30 -11.44 4.68 -7.43
CA ILE A 30 -10.42 4.02 -6.61
C ILE A 30 -10.98 2.78 -5.96
N LEU A 31 -10.34 1.64 -6.23
CA LEU A 31 -10.59 0.36 -5.58
C LEU A 31 -9.42 0.01 -4.66
N ILE A 32 -9.69 -0.24 -3.39
CA ILE A 32 -8.68 -0.59 -2.39
C ILE A 32 -8.73 -2.09 -2.12
N CYS A 33 -7.64 -2.80 -2.34
CA CYS A 33 -7.44 -4.21 -2.03
C CYS A 33 -6.57 -4.35 -0.79
N VAL A 34 -7.04 -5.06 0.22
CA VAL A 34 -6.36 -5.20 1.51
C VAL A 34 -6.01 -6.66 1.77
N LEU A 35 -4.76 -6.92 2.15
CA LEU A 35 -4.36 -8.19 2.73
C LEU A 35 -4.73 -8.19 4.22
N ASP A 36 -5.57 -9.14 4.65
CA ASP A 36 -5.97 -9.26 6.05
C ASP A 36 -4.81 -9.78 6.90
N ARG A 37 -4.12 -8.85 7.57
CA ARG A 37 -2.97 -9.09 8.43
C ARG A 37 -3.06 -8.26 9.70
N GLY A 38 -3.24 -8.89 10.84
CA GLY A 38 -3.41 -8.19 12.11
C GLY A 38 -4.58 -7.21 12.06
N ARG A 39 -4.33 -5.93 12.28
CA ARG A 39 -5.38 -4.89 12.32
C ARG A 39 -5.54 -4.11 11.01
N VAL A 40 -4.80 -4.44 9.95
CA VAL A 40 -4.79 -3.61 8.72
C VAL A 40 -6.18 -3.49 8.09
N THR A 41 -6.97 -4.56 8.07
CA THR A 41 -8.31 -4.54 7.50
C THR A 41 -9.25 -3.59 8.24
N ASN A 42 -9.22 -3.59 9.57
CA ASN A 42 -10.05 -2.69 10.38
C ASN A 42 -9.62 -1.25 10.22
N ILE A 43 -8.32 -0.96 10.29
CA ILE A 43 -7.76 0.38 10.08
C ILE A 43 -8.11 0.90 8.68
N ALA A 44 -7.98 0.06 7.64
CA ALA A 44 -8.31 0.46 6.28
C ALA A 44 -9.82 0.75 6.11
N LYS A 45 -10.69 -0.06 6.71
CA LYS A 45 -12.15 0.17 6.68
C LYS A 45 -12.55 1.45 7.41
N ASP A 46 -11.89 1.77 8.49
CA ASP A 46 -12.13 2.99 9.24
C ASP A 46 -11.65 4.25 8.48
N VAL A 47 -10.41 4.22 7.99
CA VAL A 47 -9.80 5.35 7.27
C VAL A 47 -10.44 5.58 5.90
N TYR A 48 -10.81 4.52 5.19
CA TYR A 48 -11.33 4.54 3.82
C TYR A 48 -12.79 4.10 3.75
N ARG A 49 -13.62 4.42 4.75
CA ARG A 49 -15.04 3.99 4.85
C ARG A 49 -15.88 4.34 3.62
N ASP A 50 -15.54 5.42 2.92
CA ASP A 50 -16.27 5.91 1.73
C ASP A 50 -15.72 5.33 0.42
N TYR A 51 -14.84 4.33 0.51
CA TYR A 51 -14.21 3.69 -0.65
C TYR A 51 -14.64 2.23 -0.80
N ASN A 52 -14.56 1.73 -2.03
CA ASN A 52 -14.76 0.30 -2.29
C ASN A 52 -13.52 -0.48 -1.82
N ILE A 53 -13.69 -1.28 -0.77
CA ILE A 53 -12.63 -2.10 -0.17
C ILE A 53 -12.91 -3.57 -0.42
N LYS A 54 -11.89 -4.31 -0.90
CA LYS A 54 -11.90 -5.76 -1.09
C LYS A 54 -10.80 -6.42 -0.29
N VAL A 55 -11.14 -7.43 0.50
CA VAL A 55 -10.14 -8.27 1.19
C VAL A 55 -9.67 -9.37 0.25
N VAL A 56 -8.38 -9.36 -0.08
CA VAL A 56 -7.82 -10.25 -1.13
C VAL A 56 -7.16 -11.51 -0.59
N GLY A 57 -6.77 -11.55 0.68
CA GLY A 57 -6.17 -12.73 1.31
C GLY A 57 -6.01 -12.55 2.80
N LYS A 58 -5.45 -13.57 3.46
CA LYS A 58 -5.17 -13.57 4.89
C LYS A 58 -3.71 -13.92 5.15
N HIS A 59 -3.13 -13.33 6.18
CA HIS A 59 -1.78 -13.63 6.65
C HIS A 59 -1.84 -13.95 8.14
N ARG A 60 -1.85 -15.24 8.47
CA ARG A 60 -1.98 -15.75 9.85
C ARG A 60 -0.64 -15.98 10.57
N GLY A 61 0.48 -15.66 9.94
CA GLY A 61 1.80 -15.81 10.53
C GLY A 61 2.43 -17.20 10.38
N THR A 62 1.68 -18.23 9.96
CA THR A 62 2.26 -19.56 9.71
C THR A 62 2.84 -19.64 8.28
N PRO A 63 3.92 -20.44 8.05
CA PRO A 63 4.51 -20.59 6.71
C PRO A 63 3.51 -21.01 5.63
N LEU A 64 2.62 -21.95 5.94
CA LEU A 64 1.57 -22.41 5.01
C LEU A 64 0.56 -21.30 4.69
N SER A 65 0.14 -20.51 5.67
CA SER A 65 -0.74 -19.35 5.43
C SER A 65 -0.05 -18.29 4.59
N ILE A 66 1.24 -18.06 4.78
CA ILE A 66 2.01 -17.11 3.97
C ILE A 66 2.06 -17.56 2.52
N ILE A 67 2.37 -18.84 2.26
CA ILE A 67 2.48 -19.35 0.88
C ILE A 67 1.11 -19.43 0.23
N PHE A 68 0.13 -20.05 0.87
CA PHE A 68 -1.17 -20.37 0.28
C PHE A 68 -2.14 -19.20 0.32
N GLU A 69 -2.44 -18.67 1.52
CA GLU A 69 -3.48 -17.65 1.70
C GLU A 69 -3.00 -16.25 1.29
N ALA A 70 -1.79 -15.87 1.74
CA ALA A 70 -1.27 -14.52 1.50
C ALA A 70 -0.66 -14.35 0.10
N ASN A 71 -0.22 -15.41 -0.57
CA ASN A 71 0.36 -15.30 -1.92
C ASN A 71 -0.54 -15.95 -2.98
N ILE A 72 -0.77 -17.28 -2.95
CA ILE A 72 -1.46 -17.97 -4.05
C ILE A 72 -2.92 -17.51 -4.15
N LEU A 73 -3.70 -17.62 -3.08
CA LEU A 73 -5.10 -17.21 -3.10
C LEU A 73 -5.26 -15.69 -3.33
N SER A 74 -4.37 -14.88 -2.76
CA SER A 74 -4.38 -13.44 -2.98
C SER A 74 -4.10 -13.09 -4.44
N PHE A 75 -3.16 -13.79 -5.10
CA PHE A 75 -2.87 -13.60 -6.51
C PHE A 75 -4.10 -13.85 -7.39
N PHE A 76 -4.78 -14.99 -7.24
CA PHE A 76 -5.96 -15.30 -8.05
C PHE A 76 -7.14 -14.35 -7.75
N LYS A 77 -7.33 -13.95 -6.49
CA LYS A 77 -8.34 -12.94 -6.15
C LYS A 77 -8.03 -11.59 -6.77
N LEU A 78 -6.78 -11.13 -6.68
CA LEU A 78 -6.36 -9.87 -7.30
C LEU A 78 -6.53 -9.93 -8.82
N LEU A 79 -6.16 -11.04 -9.45
CA LEU A 79 -6.34 -11.24 -10.90
C LEU A 79 -7.81 -11.14 -11.29
N ASN A 80 -8.70 -11.87 -10.61
CA ASN A 80 -10.15 -11.80 -10.87
C ASN A 80 -10.71 -10.38 -10.65
N ILE A 81 -10.26 -9.70 -9.59
CA ILE A 81 -10.66 -8.31 -9.34
C ILE A 81 -10.17 -7.40 -10.47
N CYS A 82 -8.93 -7.52 -10.89
CA CYS A 82 -8.37 -6.69 -11.96
C CYS A 82 -9.07 -6.95 -13.30
N LEU A 83 -9.40 -8.19 -13.64
CA LEU A 83 -10.12 -8.52 -14.87
C LEU A 83 -11.54 -7.92 -14.90
N LYS A 84 -12.23 -7.87 -13.73
CA LYS A 84 -13.56 -7.27 -13.60
C LYS A 84 -13.53 -5.75 -13.50
N TYR A 85 -12.65 -5.20 -12.70
CA TYR A 85 -12.55 -3.77 -12.46
C TYR A 85 -11.90 -3.02 -13.62
N LYS A 86 -10.99 -3.69 -14.36
CA LYS A 86 -10.21 -3.15 -15.48
C LYS A 86 -9.47 -1.85 -15.10
N PRO A 87 -8.52 -1.92 -14.15
CA PRO A 87 -7.79 -0.74 -13.72
C PRO A 87 -6.93 -0.17 -14.85
N ASP A 88 -6.77 1.15 -14.86
CA ASP A 88 -5.82 1.83 -15.74
C ASP A 88 -4.40 1.76 -15.18
N ILE A 89 -4.27 1.81 -13.86
CA ILE A 89 -2.99 1.79 -13.14
C ILE A 89 -3.15 1.19 -11.74
N GLY A 90 -2.08 0.59 -11.22
CA GLY A 90 -1.98 0.11 -9.84
C GLY A 90 -1.03 0.91 -8.98
N LEU A 91 -1.31 0.93 -7.68
CA LEU A 91 -0.50 1.58 -6.65
C LEU A 91 -0.31 0.64 -5.47
N SER A 92 0.92 0.46 -5.01
CA SER A 92 1.20 -0.35 -3.82
C SER A 92 2.42 0.13 -3.04
N VAL A 93 2.49 -0.30 -1.78
CA VAL A 93 3.69 -0.19 -0.94
C VAL A 93 4.13 -1.60 -0.61
N GLY A 94 5.32 -2.00 -1.05
CA GLY A 94 5.83 -3.36 -0.84
C GLY A 94 5.01 -4.50 -1.49
N GLY A 95 4.00 -4.19 -2.27
CA GLY A 95 3.00 -5.15 -2.78
C GLY A 95 3.34 -5.72 -4.16
N PHE A 96 4.35 -6.57 -4.27
CA PHE A 96 4.77 -7.17 -5.55
C PHE A 96 3.69 -8.02 -6.23
N LEU A 97 2.74 -8.61 -5.49
CA LEU A 97 1.67 -9.44 -6.07
C LEU A 97 0.76 -8.65 -7.01
N LEU A 98 0.35 -7.44 -6.61
CA LEU A 98 -0.42 -6.59 -7.51
C LEU A 98 0.40 -6.25 -8.76
N GLY A 99 1.70 -6.01 -8.61
CA GLY A 99 2.60 -5.77 -9.73
C GLY A 99 2.65 -6.94 -10.72
N PHE A 100 2.71 -8.19 -10.22
CA PHE A 100 2.63 -9.39 -11.06
C PHE A 100 1.32 -9.47 -11.82
N VAL A 101 0.20 -9.29 -11.14
CA VAL A 101 -1.13 -9.32 -11.77
C VAL A 101 -1.26 -8.26 -12.86
N LEU A 102 -0.85 -7.03 -12.57
CA LEU A 102 -0.95 -5.93 -13.55
C LEU A 102 -0.03 -6.15 -14.75
N LYS A 103 1.17 -6.70 -14.52
CA LYS A 103 2.08 -7.07 -15.61
C LYS A 103 1.47 -8.13 -16.54
N LEU A 104 0.76 -9.14 -16.00
CA LEU A 104 0.07 -10.15 -16.81
C LEU A 104 -1.03 -9.55 -17.70
N ILE A 105 -1.70 -8.51 -17.25
CA ILE A 105 -2.78 -7.85 -18.01
C ILE A 105 -2.31 -6.58 -18.73
N ASN A 106 -1.01 -6.38 -18.88
CA ASN A 106 -0.37 -5.25 -19.55
C ASN A 106 -0.83 -3.88 -19.00
N LYS A 107 -0.90 -3.76 -17.67
CA LYS A 107 -1.24 -2.50 -16.99
C LYS A 107 -0.07 -1.98 -16.19
N PRO A 108 0.17 -0.65 -16.19
CA PRO A 108 1.23 -0.03 -15.40
C PRO A 108 0.94 -0.10 -13.90
N ASN A 109 2.02 -0.10 -13.12
CA ASN A 109 1.92 0.02 -11.68
C ASN A 109 3.07 0.83 -11.10
N ILE A 110 2.77 1.57 -10.03
CA ILE A 110 3.72 2.33 -9.24
C ILE A 110 3.88 1.61 -7.90
N GLN A 111 5.10 1.30 -7.53
CA GLN A 111 5.41 0.68 -6.25
C GLN A 111 6.30 1.59 -5.42
N PHE A 112 5.92 1.80 -4.17
CA PHE A 112 6.76 2.43 -3.14
C PHE A 112 7.35 1.34 -2.24
N TYR A 113 8.56 1.58 -1.75
CA TYR A 113 9.18 0.67 -0.80
C TYR A 113 10.10 1.43 0.15
N ASP A 114 10.08 1.03 1.39
CA ASP A 114 10.80 1.71 2.48
C ASP A 114 11.82 0.82 3.20
N ASP A 115 11.93 -0.45 2.78
CA ASP A 115 12.89 -1.43 3.34
C ASP A 115 13.87 -1.91 2.25
N PRO A 116 14.81 -1.06 1.80
CA PRO A 116 15.72 -1.38 0.71
C PRO A 116 16.71 -2.50 1.03
N GLU A 117 16.86 -2.88 2.29
CA GLU A 117 17.77 -3.94 2.72
C GLU A 117 17.20 -5.35 2.45
N ASN A 118 15.88 -5.46 2.32
CA ASN A 118 15.23 -6.74 1.99
C ASN A 118 15.43 -7.12 0.51
N LYS A 119 16.59 -7.74 0.22
CA LYS A 119 17.03 -8.10 -1.14
C LYS A 119 16.00 -8.93 -1.92
N LYS A 120 15.27 -9.85 -1.25
CA LYS A 120 14.28 -10.72 -1.92
C LYS A 120 13.08 -9.91 -2.42
N ASN A 121 12.47 -9.10 -1.56
CA ASN A 121 11.35 -8.25 -1.94
C ASN A 121 11.75 -7.22 -3.00
N LYS A 122 12.92 -6.62 -2.85
CA LYS A 122 13.48 -5.68 -3.82
C LYS A 122 13.61 -6.30 -5.22
N LYS A 123 14.11 -7.54 -5.33
CA LYS A 123 14.20 -8.25 -6.62
C LYS A 123 12.82 -8.47 -7.24
N LEU A 124 11.83 -8.90 -6.46
CA LEU A 124 10.47 -9.12 -6.93
C LEU A 124 9.81 -7.82 -7.40
N GLN A 125 10.02 -6.73 -6.68
CA GLN A 125 9.50 -5.41 -7.06
C GLN A 125 10.11 -4.90 -8.36
N LYS A 126 11.44 -5.01 -8.52
CA LYS A 126 12.12 -4.65 -9.78
C LYS A 126 11.60 -5.40 -10.99
N LEU A 127 11.18 -6.65 -10.81
CA LEU A 127 10.61 -7.47 -11.88
C LEU A 127 9.18 -7.08 -12.23
N THR A 128 8.45 -6.50 -11.31
CA THR A 128 7.00 -6.30 -11.41
C THR A 128 6.56 -4.86 -11.48
N ALA A 129 7.37 -3.93 -10.99
CA ALA A 129 7.05 -2.50 -11.04
C ALA A 129 7.28 -1.92 -12.43
N THR A 130 6.35 -1.08 -12.89
CA THR A 130 6.60 -0.17 -14.02
C THR A 130 7.45 1.00 -13.55
N GLU A 131 7.10 1.55 -12.38
CA GLU A 131 7.89 2.53 -11.67
C GLU A 131 8.09 2.12 -10.22
N LEU A 132 9.32 2.22 -9.72
CA LEU A 132 9.68 1.85 -8.36
C LEU A 132 10.32 3.04 -7.66
N TYR A 133 9.78 3.38 -6.49
CA TYR A 133 10.19 4.52 -5.70
C TYR A 133 10.69 4.10 -4.32
N TYR A 134 11.89 4.57 -3.96
CA TYR A 134 12.48 4.43 -2.63
C TYR A 134 12.69 5.80 -1.97
N PRO A 135 12.90 5.85 -0.64
CA PRO A 135 13.30 7.07 0.05
C PRO A 135 14.63 7.61 -0.49
N PHE A 136 14.86 8.89 -0.31
CA PHE A 136 16.01 9.66 -0.82
C PHE A 136 17.38 9.09 -0.49
N PHE A 137 17.52 8.38 0.63
CA PHE A 137 18.80 7.83 1.09
C PHE A 137 19.23 6.55 0.33
N HIS A 138 18.34 5.95 -0.45
CA HIS A 138 18.63 4.74 -1.21
C HIS A 138 18.74 5.05 -2.71
N LYS A 139 19.98 5.24 -3.18
CA LYS A 139 20.25 5.51 -4.60
C LYS A 139 20.65 4.23 -5.32
N GLU A 140 19.91 3.86 -6.35
CA GLU A 140 20.19 2.69 -7.18
C GLU A 140 19.70 2.91 -8.62
N TYR A 141 20.42 2.36 -9.60
CA TYR A 141 20.02 2.45 -11.02
C TYR A 141 18.62 1.89 -11.29
N LYS A 142 17.84 2.62 -12.08
CA LYS A 142 16.42 2.33 -12.40
C LYS A 142 15.43 2.43 -11.22
N ILE A 143 15.85 2.94 -10.07
CA ILE A 143 14.96 3.25 -8.97
C ILE A 143 14.82 4.77 -8.88
N LYS A 144 13.59 5.23 -8.82
CA LYS A 144 13.27 6.64 -8.55
C LYS A 144 13.29 6.87 -7.03
N ASN A 145 13.55 8.09 -6.62
CA ASN A 145 13.52 8.45 -5.22
C ASN A 145 12.42 9.47 -4.94
N PHE A 146 11.73 9.28 -3.80
CA PHE A 146 10.95 10.36 -3.21
C PHE A 146 11.81 11.06 -2.15
N ASN A 147 11.80 12.40 -2.17
CA ASN A 147 12.69 13.22 -1.36
C ASN A 147 12.17 13.43 0.07
N ALA A 148 11.83 12.34 0.74
CA ALA A 148 11.31 12.34 2.11
C ALA A 148 11.45 10.96 2.77
N LEU A 149 11.19 10.90 4.07
CA LEU A 149 10.81 9.66 4.75
C LEU A 149 9.31 9.40 4.53
N LYS A 150 8.87 8.15 4.55
CA LYS A 150 7.45 7.78 4.34
C LYS A 150 6.51 8.43 5.36
N GLU A 151 6.99 8.61 6.58
CA GLU A 151 6.25 9.20 7.70
C GLU A 151 5.84 10.65 7.41
N TRP A 152 6.62 11.36 6.61
CA TRP A 152 6.33 12.73 6.20
C TRP A 152 5.03 12.85 5.38
N ALA A 153 4.62 11.78 4.73
CA ALA A 153 3.36 11.74 3.98
C ALA A 153 2.12 11.96 4.86
N TYR A 154 2.22 11.73 6.17
CA TYR A 154 1.10 11.87 7.11
C TYR A 154 1.45 12.60 8.42
N LEU A 155 2.73 12.81 8.74
CA LEU A 155 3.18 13.56 9.93
C LEU A 155 3.68 14.98 9.60
N SER A 156 3.70 15.37 8.33
CA SER A 156 4.05 16.76 8.01
C SER A 156 3.04 17.74 8.60
N PRO A 157 3.44 18.97 8.98
CA PRO A 157 2.55 19.96 9.56
C PRO A 157 1.31 20.28 8.73
N THR A 158 1.37 20.04 7.42
CA THR A 158 0.23 20.20 6.49
C THR A 158 -0.92 19.20 6.78
N TYR A 159 -0.60 18.04 7.35
CA TYR A 159 -1.56 16.93 7.52
C TYR A 159 -1.75 16.49 8.97
N PHE A 160 -0.87 16.89 9.86
CA PHE A 160 -0.86 16.44 11.24
C PHE A 160 -0.61 17.59 12.21
N THR A 161 -1.54 17.76 13.15
CA THR A 161 -1.36 18.61 14.32
C THR A 161 -1.32 17.72 15.56
N PRO A 162 -0.24 17.76 16.35
CA PRO A 162 -0.17 17.00 17.61
C PRO A 162 -1.31 17.37 18.55
N ASN A 163 -1.95 16.35 19.15
CA ASN A 163 -2.98 16.53 20.17
C ASN A 163 -2.47 16.04 21.51
N ILE A 164 -2.14 16.97 22.40
CA ILE A 164 -1.63 16.69 23.74
C ILE A 164 -2.71 16.01 24.60
N ASP A 165 -3.98 16.40 24.46
CA ASP A 165 -5.08 15.82 25.25
C ASP A 165 -5.24 14.32 24.98
N ALA A 166 -4.95 13.88 23.75
CA ALA A 166 -4.94 12.46 23.44
C ALA A 166 -3.86 11.69 24.21
N LEU A 167 -2.71 12.29 24.50
CA LEU A 167 -1.65 11.69 25.31
C LEU A 167 -2.07 11.60 26.78
N LEU A 168 -2.73 12.63 27.30
CA LEU A 168 -3.21 12.67 28.68
C LEU A 168 -4.27 11.60 28.96
N GLN A 169 -5.15 11.29 27.99
CA GLN A 169 -6.11 10.17 28.10
C GLN A 169 -5.42 8.81 28.33
N TYR A 170 -4.22 8.63 27.82
CA TYR A 170 -3.41 7.43 28.03
C TYR A 170 -2.43 7.56 29.21
N LYS A 171 -2.58 8.58 30.07
CA LYS A 171 -1.68 8.87 31.20
C LYS A 171 -0.21 9.06 30.79
N ILE A 172 0.02 9.51 29.55
CA ILE A 172 1.34 9.86 29.05
C ILE A 172 1.53 11.36 29.28
N ASN A 173 2.48 11.71 30.14
CA ASN A 173 2.83 13.10 30.39
C ASN A 173 3.81 13.59 29.32
N PRO A 174 3.44 14.49 28.41
CA PRO A 174 4.38 15.05 27.46
C PRO A 174 5.40 15.92 28.22
N LYS A 175 6.66 15.56 28.17
CA LYS A 175 7.77 16.42 28.67
C LYS A 175 8.11 17.48 27.67
#